data_713b29ca5e7733464b4b56cbec124266
#
_entry.id   713b29ca5e7733464b4b56cbec124266
#
_cell.length_a   1.000
_cell.length_b   1.000
_cell.length_c   1.000
_cell.angle_alpha   90.00
_cell.angle_beta   90.00
_cell.angle_gamma   90.00
#
_symmetry.space_group_name_H-M   'P 1'
#
loop_
_entity.id
_entity.type
_entity.pdbx_description
1 polymer ?
#
loop_
_entity_poly.entity_id
_entity_poly.type
_entity_poly.pdbx_seq_one_letter_code
_entity_poly.pdbx_strand_id
1 'polypeptide(L)'
;MRSGGFDVVVAGCGCAGLSAAVAAAEAGARVAVLERAPREERGGQSRYTEAYLRMKSHSEVTDDFETHLAENGSGAIDPELVEEAARPRAERHPAARALSLADPDLIQTFAQEAGPTIAWLRGFGVRFDFLPTQFLTKSQPRLLPVGGGAALVEALAAQAERLGVTFLYETTATELLRDEDGRVTGLLARQGGRALRLSGRVVLACGGFEGNAEMMTRYVGPRAVYLRPICKGGYFNRGEGIRMALAAGAAPAGDFGSYHAEPVDPRSGISEPSVFIFPYGILVNKDAERFTDEAPGTVDATYERVTRRIFEQRDGLAWCVLDARHTRIPNYRLAIRTDKPPVVAGSIEALAAALGLRPERLRATVDRYNAACVPGREWRPLELDGLATRGDLDPPKSNWAMPLDEPPFHAYPVMSANVFTFGGVKVDGDARVLDADGLPIPGLYAAGEVVGLYWGTYTGATSVLKGLVFGRRAGLDAARATRAARSAG
;
A
#
# COMPACT_ATOMS: atom_id res chain seq x y z
N MET A 1 -26.35 15.33 22.39
CA MET A 1 -25.77 14.56 21.28
C MET A 1 -26.63 14.82 20.06
N ARG A 2 -26.07 15.27 18.91
CA ARG A 2 -26.86 15.36 17.67
C ARG A 2 -26.96 13.93 17.10
N SER A 3 -28.15 13.48 16.76
CA SER A 3 -28.40 12.19 16.12
C SER A 3 -28.74 12.40 14.65
N GLY A 4 -28.11 11.64 13.77
CA GLY A 4 -28.42 11.59 12.34
C GLY A 4 -28.75 10.16 11.94
N GLY A 5 -29.91 9.96 11.30
CA GLY A 5 -30.31 8.65 10.75
C GLY A 5 -29.93 8.56 9.28
N PHE A 6 -29.03 7.62 8.96
CA PHE A 6 -28.61 7.27 7.59
C PHE A 6 -28.89 5.79 7.33
N ASP A 7 -28.81 5.38 6.10
CA ASP A 7 -28.89 3.97 5.74
C ASP A 7 -27.50 3.32 5.79
N VAL A 8 -26.50 4.10 5.37
CA VAL A 8 -25.09 3.71 5.39
C VAL A 8 -24.24 4.84 5.95
N VAL A 9 -23.34 4.51 6.86
CA VAL A 9 -22.34 5.42 7.45
C VAL A 9 -20.96 4.91 7.09
N VAL A 10 -20.19 5.71 6.37
CA VAL A 10 -18.85 5.37 5.91
C VAL A 10 -17.81 6.12 6.74
N ALA A 11 -16.87 5.43 7.35
CA ALA A 11 -15.76 6.01 8.07
C ALA A 11 -14.49 6.04 7.19
N GLY A 12 -14.11 7.21 6.72
CA GLY A 12 -12.98 7.49 5.83
C GLY A 12 -13.40 7.92 4.43
N CYS A 13 -12.65 8.87 3.87
CA CYS A 13 -12.90 9.52 2.58
C CYS A 13 -11.78 9.22 1.54
N GLY A 14 -11.05 8.10 1.70
CA GLY A 14 -10.14 7.57 0.69
C GLY A 14 -10.90 6.90 -0.46
N CYS A 15 -10.18 6.37 -1.46
CA CYS A 15 -10.79 5.68 -2.60
C CYS A 15 -11.79 4.60 -2.18
N ALA A 16 -11.51 3.83 -1.13
CA ALA A 16 -12.39 2.78 -0.64
C ALA A 16 -13.72 3.34 -0.08
N GLY A 17 -13.62 4.35 0.79
CA GLY A 17 -14.81 4.95 1.41
C GLY A 17 -15.67 5.72 0.41
N LEU A 18 -15.05 6.47 -0.49
CA LEU A 18 -15.76 7.17 -1.56
C LEU A 18 -16.45 6.20 -2.53
N SER A 19 -15.79 5.09 -2.89
CA SER A 19 -16.41 4.04 -3.71
C SER A 19 -17.62 3.43 -3.01
N ALA A 20 -17.53 3.17 -1.70
CA ALA A 20 -18.65 2.67 -0.91
C ALA A 20 -19.80 3.69 -0.86
N ALA A 21 -19.48 4.95 -0.63
CA ALA A 21 -20.47 6.02 -0.54
C ALA A 21 -21.23 6.23 -1.86
N VAL A 22 -20.50 6.30 -2.98
CA VAL A 22 -21.10 6.47 -4.31
C VAL A 22 -21.99 5.26 -4.64
N ALA A 23 -21.46 4.04 -4.50
CA ALA A 23 -22.19 2.83 -4.83
C ALA A 23 -23.46 2.65 -3.97
N ALA A 24 -23.40 2.99 -2.69
CA ALA A 24 -24.57 2.96 -1.82
C ALA A 24 -25.62 4.02 -2.21
N ALA A 25 -25.17 5.23 -2.54
CA ALA A 25 -26.07 6.33 -2.93
C ALA A 25 -26.72 6.07 -4.30
N GLU A 26 -25.98 5.52 -5.29
CA GLU A 26 -26.54 5.05 -6.58
C GLU A 26 -27.61 3.98 -6.37
N ALA A 27 -27.44 3.14 -5.34
CA ALA A 27 -28.44 2.16 -4.94
C ALA A 27 -29.62 2.77 -4.13
N GLY A 28 -29.70 4.10 -3.97
CA GLY A 28 -30.80 4.82 -3.31
C GLY A 28 -30.69 4.90 -1.79
N ALA A 29 -29.55 4.61 -1.20
CA ALA A 29 -29.33 4.76 0.24
C ALA A 29 -29.03 6.22 0.62
N ARG A 30 -29.48 6.64 1.82
CA ARG A 30 -29.00 7.89 2.44
C ARG A 30 -27.65 7.63 3.11
N VAL A 31 -26.61 8.32 2.66
CA VAL A 31 -25.24 8.05 3.05
C VAL A 31 -24.60 9.22 3.78
N ALA A 32 -23.88 8.94 4.86
CA ALA A 32 -22.93 9.86 5.47
C ALA A 32 -21.49 9.35 5.32
N VAL A 33 -20.54 10.24 5.01
CA VAL A 33 -19.11 9.97 5.02
C VAL A 33 -18.45 10.83 6.10
N LEU A 34 -17.72 10.18 7.00
CA LEU A 34 -16.89 10.84 8.00
C LEU A 34 -15.45 10.89 7.49
N GLU A 35 -14.84 12.07 7.58
CA GLU A 35 -13.43 12.27 7.28
C GLU A 35 -12.76 13.03 8.43
N ARG A 36 -11.62 12.51 8.88
CA ARG A 36 -10.83 13.14 9.95
C ARG A 36 -10.14 14.43 9.48
N ALA A 37 -9.65 14.41 8.23
CA ALA A 37 -9.00 15.55 7.63
C ALA A 37 -9.99 16.69 7.33
N PRO A 38 -9.53 17.93 7.19
CA PRO A 38 -10.31 18.99 6.58
C PRO A 38 -10.60 18.66 5.10
N ARG A 39 -11.59 19.36 4.52
CA ARG A 39 -12.06 19.10 3.15
C ARG A 39 -10.94 19.12 2.11
N GLU A 40 -10.02 20.04 2.24
CA GLU A 40 -8.91 20.27 1.31
C GLU A 40 -7.88 19.13 1.32
N GLU A 41 -7.80 18.40 2.43
CA GLU A 41 -6.88 17.26 2.63
C GLU A 41 -7.59 15.90 2.56
N ARG A 42 -8.88 15.87 2.14
CA ARG A 42 -9.65 14.63 2.00
C ARG A 42 -8.96 13.62 1.08
N GLY A 43 -9.19 12.36 1.32
CA GLY A 43 -8.71 11.29 0.45
C GLY A 43 -7.66 10.38 1.07
N GLY A 44 -7.18 10.67 2.28
CA GLY A 44 -6.18 9.86 2.97
C GLY A 44 -4.94 9.66 2.11
N GLN A 45 -4.31 8.49 2.19
CA GLN A 45 -3.15 8.15 1.34
C GLN A 45 -3.50 8.04 -0.14
N SER A 46 -4.75 7.66 -0.46
CA SER A 46 -5.20 7.53 -1.85
C SER A 46 -5.00 8.83 -2.67
N ARG A 47 -5.09 10.00 -2.02
CA ARG A 47 -4.89 11.30 -2.67
C ARG A 47 -3.47 11.51 -3.19
N TYR A 48 -2.47 10.95 -2.49
CA TYR A 48 -1.04 11.25 -2.70
C TYR A 48 -0.33 10.22 -3.56
N THR A 49 -0.95 9.07 -3.84
CA THR A 49 -0.35 8.00 -4.65
C THR A 49 -0.53 8.23 -6.15
N GLU A 50 0.37 7.71 -6.96
CA GLU A 50 0.17 7.61 -8.40
C GLU A 50 -0.94 6.62 -8.77
N ALA A 51 -1.34 5.76 -7.83
CA ALA A 51 -2.44 4.81 -7.95
C ALA A 51 -2.22 3.79 -9.08
N TYR A 52 -1.05 3.14 -9.10
CA TYR A 52 -0.79 2.02 -10.02
C TYR A 52 -1.82 0.91 -9.84
N LEU A 53 -2.35 0.41 -10.96
CA LEU A 53 -3.30 -0.69 -11.02
C LEU A 53 -2.69 -1.85 -11.81
N ARG A 54 -2.73 -3.07 -11.21
CA ARG A 54 -2.20 -4.31 -11.81
C ARG A 54 -3.16 -4.84 -12.87
N MET A 55 -3.26 -4.11 -13.97
CA MET A 55 -4.14 -4.37 -15.10
C MET A 55 -3.32 -4.51 -16.38
N LYS A 56 -3.62 -5.51 -17.21
CA LYS A 56 -3.04 -5.64 -18.57
C LYS A 56 -3.85 -4.89 -19.62
N SER A 57 -5.11 -4.57 -19.31
CA SER A 57 -6.00 -3.76 -20.13
C SER A 57 -6.95 -2.95 -19.23
N HIS A 58 -7.87 -2.18 -19.82
CA HIS A 58 -8.91 -1.49 -19.05
C HIS A 58 -9.98 -2.43 -18.46
N SER A 59 -10.00 -3.68 -18.86
CA SER A 59 -11.01 -4.67 -18.45
C SER A 59 -10.45 -5.90 -17.77
N GLU A 60 -9.12 -6.13 -17.84
CA GLU A 60 -8.51 -7.36 -17.38
C GLU A 60 -7.30 -7.10 -16.48
N VAL A 61 -7.24 -7.82 -15.39
CA VAL A 61 -6.05 -7.90 -14.52
C VAL A 61 -4.90 -8.60 -15.23
N THR A 62 -3.66 -8.49 -14.70
CA THR A 62 -2.52 -9.24 -15.24
C THR A 62 -2.71 -10.74 -15.04
N ASP A 63 -2.08 -11.57 -15.90
CA ASP A 63 -2.30 -13.02 -15.91
C ASP A 63 -1.82 -13.72 -14.63
N ASP A 64 -0.87 -13.10 -13.92
CA ASP A 64 -0.32 -13.58 -12.63
C ASP A 64 -1.07 -13.05 -11.39
N PHE A 65 -2.18 -12.32 -11.56
CA PHE A 65 -2.83 -11.56 -10.50
C PHE A 65 -3.24 -12.44 -9.30
N GLU A 66 -4.00 -13.49 -9.58
CA GLU A 66 -4.52 -14.40 -8.55
C GLU A 66 -3.40 -15.23 -7.94
N THR A 67 -2.53 -15.82 -8.77
CA THR A 67 -1.40 -16.65 -8.35
C THR A 67 -0.46 -15.87 -7.43
N HIS A 68 -0.12 -14.63 -7.81
CA HIS A 68 0.81 -13.82 -7.03
C HIS A 68 0.22 -13.37 -5.67
N LEU A 69 -1.08 -13.09 -5.61
CA LEU A 69 -1.77 -12.83 -4.34
C LEU A 69 -1.83 -14.08 -3.45
N ALA A 70 -2.09 -15.26 -4.03
CA ALA A 70 -2.15 -16.52 -3.30
C ALA A 70 -0.78 -16.94 -2.75
N GLU A 71 0.27 -16.88 -3.57
CA GLU A 71 1.65 -17.24 -3.18
C GLU A 71 2.18 -16.33 -2.06
N ASN A 72 1.91 -15.04 -2.13
CA ASN A 72 2.31 -14.10 -1.08
C ASN A 72 1.45 -14.21 0.18
N GLY A 73 0.27 -14.83 0.11
CA GLY A 73 -0.70 -14.88 1.19
C GLY A 73 -0.65 -16.13 2.06
N SER A 74 0.24 -17.11 1.79
CA SER A 74 0.10 -18.44 2.38
C SER A 74 0.91 -18.69 3.65
N GLY A 75 2.04 -18.04 3.87
CA GLY A 75 2.87 -18.35 5.06
C GLY A 75 3.12 -19.85 5.25
N ALA A 76 3.51 -20.26 6.46
CA ALA A 76 3.64 -21.69 6.81
C ALA A 76 2.31 -22.20 7.36
N ILE A 77 1.53 -22.93 6.55
CA ILE A 77 0.21 -23.42 6.87
C ILE A 77 0.16 -24.93 6.68
N ASP A 78 -0.64 -25.59 7.52
CA ASP A 78 -0.96 -26.99 7.37
C ASP A 78 -1.55 -27.25 5.97
N PRO A 79 -0.95 -28.19 5.18
CA PRO A 79 -1.42 -28.47 3.82
C PRO A 79 -2.89 -28.90 3.74
N GLU A 80 -3.39 -29.62 4.74
CA GLU A 80 -4.80 -30.03 4.78
C GLU A 80 -5.73 -28.82 4.92
N LEU A 81 -5.32 -27.80 5.67
CA LEU A 81 -6.10 -26.57 5.81
C LEU A 81 -6.04 -25.71 4.55
N VAL A 82 -4.95 -25.75 3.77
CA VAL A 82 -4.87 -25.11 2.45
C VAL A 82 -5.87 -25.76 1.48
N GLU A 83 -5.94 -27.08 1.44
CA GLU A 83 -6.92 -27.80 0.62
C GLU A 83 -8.37 -27.47 1.02
N GLU A 84 -8.64 -27.41 2.33
CA GLU A 84 -9.95 -26.99 2.85
C GLU A 84 -10.29 -25.55 2.45
N ALA A 85 -9.33 -24.62 2.45
CA ALA A 85 -9.55 -23.24 2.05
C ALA A 85 -9.94 -23.09 0.57
N ALA A 86 -9.57 -24.05 -0.28
CA ALA A 86 -9.97 -24.08 -1.69
C ALA A 86 -11.43 -24.53 -1.94
N ARG A 87 -12.11 -25.09 -0.93
CA ARG A 87 -13.52 -25.48 -1.03
C ARG A 87 -14.45 -24.26 -0.98
N PRO A 88 -15.71 -24.38 -1.49
CA PRO A 88 -16.73 -23.37 -1.29
C PRO A 88 -16.87 -23.01 0.20
N ARG A 89 -16.92 -21.74 0.55
CA ARG A 89 -16.86 -21.26 1.93
C ARG A 89 -17.86 -21.94 2.86
N ALA A 90 -19.10 -22.22 2.39
CA ALA A 90 -20.12 -22.88 3.19
C ALA A 90 -19.78 -24.33 3.60
N GLU A 91 -18.88 -24.98 2.84
CA GLU A 91 -18.46 -26.38 3.03
C GLU A 91 -17.15 -26.48 3.81
N ARG A 92 -16.43 -25.38 4.03
CA ARG A 92 -15.12 -25.38 4.70
C ARG A 92 -15.24 -25.80 6.16
N HIS A 93 -14.27 -26.58 6.61
CA HIS A 93 -14.10 -26.88 8.03
C HIS A 93 -14.01 -25.55 8.85
N PRO A 94 -14.60 -25.46 10.05
CA PRO A 94 -14.55 -24.24 10.87
C PRO A 94 -13.13 -23.69 11.07
N ALA A 95 -12.13 -24.55 11.30
CA ALA A 95 -10.74 -24.12 11.43
C ALA A 95 -10.23 -23.38 10.18
N ALA A 96 -10.56 -23.87 8.97
CA ALA A 96 -10.16 -23.22 7.72
C ALA A 96 -10.86 -21.87 7.51
N ARG A 97 -12.11 -21.73 7.97
CA ARG A 97 -12.84 -20.45 7.93
C ARG A 97 -12.22 -19.38 8.83
N ALA A 98 -11.66 -19.81 9.97
CA ALA A 98 -11.00 -18.94 10.95
C ALA A 98 -9.58 -18.53 10.55
N LEU A 99 -8.93 -19.24 9.61
CA LEU A 99 -7.56 -18.90 9.19
C LEU A 99 -7.46 -17.47 8.68
N SER A 100 -6.39 -16.79 9.08
CA SER A 100 -6.10 -15.42 8.65
C SER A 100 -5.46 -15.32 7.26
N LEU A 101 -5.64 -16.34 6.43
CA LEU A 101 -5.16 -16.42 5.05
C LEU A 101 -5.83 -15.44 4.11
N ALA A 102 -5.16 -15.18 2.99
CA ALA A 102 -5.80 -14.60 1.82
C ALA A 102 -6.86 -15.61 1.32
N ASP A 103 -8.14 -15.28 1.51
CA ASP A 103 -9.26 -16.14 1.11
C ASP A 103 -9.32 -16.26 -0.43
N PRO A 104 -9.27 -17.47 -1.02
CA PRO A 104 -9.37 -17.65 -2.47
C PRO A 104 -10.60 -17.01 -3.09
N ASP A 105 -11.76 -17.07 -2.41
CA ASP A 105 -13.00 -16.42 -2.89
C ASP A 105 -12.86 -14.90 -2.94
N LEU A 106 -12.11 -14.32 -1.98
CA LEU A 106 -11.82 -12.88 -1.96
C LEU A 106 -10.91 -12.48 -3.12
N ILE A 107 -9.86 -13.28 -3.39
CA ILE A 107 -8.93 -13.06 -4.50
C ILE A 107 -9.66 -13.16 -5.84
N GLN A 108 -10.47 -14.20 -6.03
CA GLN A 108 -11.27 -14.39 -7.25
C GLN A 108 -12.26 -13.23 -7.46
N THR A 109 -13.00 -12.84 -6.41
CA THR A 109 -13.90 -11.69 -6.47
C THR A 109 -13.15 -10.42 -6.86
N PHE A 110 -11.95 -10.22 -6.29
CA PHE A 110 -11.11 -9.06 -6.60
C PHE A 110 -10.74 -9.03 -8.09
N ALA A 111 -10.26 -10.14 -8.64
CA ALA A 111 -9.90 -10.23 -10.07
C ALA A 111 -11.10 -9.98 -10.99
N GLN A 112 -12.25 -10.59 -10.70
CA GLN A 112 -13.46 -10.48 -11.51
C GLN A 112 -14.07 -9.06 -11.50
N GLU A 113 -14.03 -8.38 -10.35
CA GLU A 113 -14.66 -7.06 -10.19
C GLU A 113 -13.74 -5.89 -10.56
N ALA A 114 -12.46 -6.14 -10.83
CA ALA A 114 -11.50 -5.10 -11.19
C ALA A 114 -11.91 -4.36 -12.49
N GLY A 115 -12.11 -5.07 -13.58
CA GLY A 115 -12.54 -4.50 -14.87
C GLY A 115 -13.87 -3.74 -14.78
N PRO A 116 -14.94 -4.33 -14.24
CA PRO A 116 -16.20 -3.64 -14.01
C PRO A 116 -16.07 -2.37 -13.17
N THR A 117 -15.16 -2.35 -12.17
CA THR A 117 -14.91 -1.17 -11.34
C THR A 117 -14.18 -0.07 -12.13
N ILE A 118 -13.20 -0.40 -12.98
CA ILE A 118 -12.56 0.57 -13.87
C ILE A 118 -13.58 1.17 -14.84
N ALA A 119 -14.46 0.35 -15.42
CA ALA A 119 -15.52 0.82 -16.32
C ALA A 119 -16.49 1.79 -15.60
N TRP A 120 -16.85 1.47 -14.36
CA TRP A 120 -17.70 2.32 -13.51
C TRP A 120 -17.04 3.68 -13.23
N LEU A 121 -15.75 3.72 -12.87
CA LEU A 121 -15.00 4.96 -12.66
C LEU A 121 -14.87 5.83 -13.91
N ARG A 122 -14.70 5.20 -15.08
CA ARG A 122 -14.72 5.90 -16.37
C ARG A 122 -16.05 6.60 -16.63
N GLY A 123 -17.15 6.05 -16.15
CA GLY A 123 -18.47 6.69 -16.18
C GLY A 123 -18.54 8.02 -15.41
N PHE A 124 -17.62 8.27 -14.49
CA PHE A 124 -17.47 9.54 -13.76
C PHE A 124 -16.42 10.49 -14.36
N GLY A 125 -15.90 10.16 -15.54
CA GLY A 125 -14.92 10.97 -16.22
C GLY A 125 -13.46 10.68 -15.84
N VAL A 126 -13.17 9.65 -15.04
CA VAL A 126 -11.80 9.23 -14.77
C VAL A 126 -11.19 8.64 -16.04
N ARG A 127 -10.07 9.19 -16.47
CA ARG A 127 -9.29 8.65 -17.59
C ARG A 127 -8.18 7.75 -17.05
N PHE A 128 -7.94 6.64 -17.73
CA PHE A 128 -6.86 5.70 -17.42
C PHE A 128 -5.97 5.49 -18.63
N ASP A 129 -4.66 5.34 -18.41
CA ASP A 129 -3.69 5.07 -19.46
C ASP A 129 -2.47 4.33 -18.90
N PHE A 130 -1.65 3.73 -19.78
CA PHE A 130 -0.35 3.15 -19.45
C PHE A 130 0.73 4.23 -19.49
N LEU A 131 0.75 5.08 -18.48
CA LEU A 131 1.66 6.21 -18.37
C LEU A 131 3.09 5.76 -18.00
N PRO A 132 4.13 6.58 -18.29
CA PRO A 132 5.47 6.38 -17.73
C PRO A 132 5.42 6.31 -16.20
N THR A 133 6.20 5.38 -15.63
CA THR A 133 6.27 5.16 -14.19
C THR A 133 7.66 5.48 -13.65
N GLN A 134 7.78 5.55 -12.32
CA GLN A 134 9.08 5.69 -11.64
C GLN A 134 9.96 4.44 -11.75
N PHE A 135 9.39 3.31 -12.14
CA PHE A 135 10.15 2.08 -12.38
C PHE A 135 10.72 2.07 -13.79
N LEU A 136 12.04 2.21 -13.91
CA LEU A 136 12.73 2.16 -15.21
C LEU A 136 12.65 0.77 -15.85
N THR A 137 12.61 -0.28 -15.03
CA THR A 137 12.35 -1.65 -15.47
C THR A 137 11.12 -2.22 -14.76
N LYS A 138 10.25 -2.89 -15.51
CA LYS A 138 8.97 -3.43 -15.01
C LYS A 138 8.78 -4.87 -15.46
N SER A 139 8.27 -5.70 -14.56
CA SER A 139 7.88 -7.08 -14.86
C SER A 139 6.43 -7.17 -15.38
N GLN A 140 5.57 -6.22 -14.99
CA GLN A 140 4.13 -6.25 -15.30
C GLN A 140 3.63 -4.88 -15.79
N PRO A 141 2.59 -4.84 -16.63
CA PRO A 141 1.90 -3.61 -16.98
C PRO A 141 1.35 -2.86 -15.76
N ARG A 142 1.33 -1.54 -15.85
CA ARG A 142 0.74 -0.65 -14.83
C ARG A 142 -0.22 0.30 -15.51
N LEU A 143 -1.53 0.09 -15.29
CA LEU A 143 -2.55 1.06 -15.67
C LEU A 143 -2.64 2.14 -14.60
N LEU A 144 -2.73 3.40 -14.99
CA LEU A 144 -2.80 4.53 -14.07
C LEU A 144 -3.99 5.44 -14.38
N PRO A 145 -4.64 6.00 -13.36
CA PRO A 145 -5.52 7.15 -13.57
C PRO A 145 -4.68 8.37 -13.97
N VAL A 146 -5.12 9.08 -14.99
CA VAL A 146 -4.49 10.34 -15.40
C VAL A 146 -4.73 11.39 -14.32
N GLY A 147 -3.66 11.86 -13.68
CA GLY A 147 -3.72 12.72 -12.51
C GLY A 147 -3.64 11.97 -11.17
N GLY A 148 -3.30 10.68 -11.21
CA GLY A 148 -3.03 9.88 -10.02
C GLY A 148 -4.24 9.66 -9.12
N GLY A 149 -3.96 9.30 -7.87
CA GLY A 149 -5.00 9.06 -6.87
C GLY A 149 -5.83 10.28 -6.53
N ALA A 150 -5.28 11.49 -6.66
CA ALA A 150 -6.03 12.73 -6.50
C ALA A 150 -7.20 12.81 -7.49
N ALA A 151 -7.00 12.43 -8.75
CA ALA A 151 -8.07 12.41 -9.75
C ALA A 151 -9.18 11.41 -9.40
N LEU A 152 -8.83 10.24 -8.85
CA LEU A 152 -9.81 9.26 -8.36
C LEU A 152 -10.63 9.84 -7.19
N VAL A 153 -9.96 10.41 -6.20
CA VAL A 153 -10.59 10.99 -5.01
C VAL A 153 -11.56 12.11 -5.41
N GLU A 154 -11.12 13.05 -6.25
CA GLU A 154 -11.97 14.19 -6.64
C GLU A 154 -13.14 13.77 -7.52
N ALA A 155 -12.97 12.84 -8.46
CA ALA A 155 -14.06 12.33 -9.29
C ALA A 155 -15.13 11.60 -8.45
N LEU A 156 -14.70 10.72 -7.54
CA LEU A 156 -15.61 10.00 -6.64
C LEU A 156 -16.30 10.94 -5.65
N ALA A 157 -15.58 11.92 -5.08
CA ALA A 157 -16.17 12.88 -4.17
C ALA A 157 -17.19 13.79 -4.88
N ALA A 158 -16.90 14.26 -6.09
CA ALA A 158 -17.84 15.04 -6.89
C ALA A 158 -19.09 14.21 -7.24
N GLN A 159 -18.94 12.92 -7.53
CA GLN A 159 -20.09 12.03 -7.76
C GLN A 159 -20.91 11.83 -6.48
N ALA A 160 -20.25 11.61 -5.34
CA ALA A 160 -20.92 11.50 -4.06
C ALA A 160 -21.72 12.78 -3.69
N GLU A 161 -21.12 13.97 -3.90
CA GLU A 161 -21.77 15.25 -3.71
C GLU A 161 -23.01 15.41 -4.61
N ARG A 162 -22.92 15.01 -5.90
CA ARG A 162 -24.08 15.01 -6.84
C ARG A 162 -25.22 14.08 -6.41
N LEU A 163 -24.89 12.97 -5.79
CA LEU A 163 -25.85 11.99 -5.28
C LEU A 163 -26.43 12.38 -3.90
N GLY A 164 -26.04 13.53 -3.33
CA GLY A 164 -26.55 14.00 -2.05
C GLY A 164 -25.94 13.33 -0.83
N VAL A 165 -24.77 12.73 -0.95
CA VAL A 165 -24.03 12.17 0.20
C VAL A 165 -23.64 13.28 1.17
N THR A 166 -23.89 13.06 2.47
CA THR A 166 -23.53 14.00 3.53
C THR A 166 -22.08 13.81 3.95
N PHE A 167 -21.22 14.82 3.79
CA PHE A 167 -19.84 14.79 4.28
C PHE A 167 -19.72 15.45 5.64
N LEU A 168 -19.04 14.77 6.57
CA LEU A 168 -18.72 15.24 7.91
C LEU A 168 -17.18 15.28 8.02
N TYR A 169 -16.59 16.41 7.65
CA TYR A 169 -15.15 16.66 7.77
C TYR A 169 -14.75 16.94 9.22
N GLU A 170 -13.45 16.82 9.53
CA GLU A 170 -12.88 16.98 10.86
C GLU A 170 -13.59 16.11 11.90
N THR A 171 -14.06 14.91 11.46
CA THR A 171 -14.91 14.02 12.23
C THR A 171 -14.24 12.63 12.32
N THR A 172 -13.94 12.22 13.55
CA THR A 172 -13.29 10.93 13.84
C THR A 172 -14.31 9.94 14.39
N ALA A 173 -14.46 8.78 13.74
CA ALA A 173 -15.20 7.64 14.28
C ALA A 173 -14.46 7.07 15.50
N THR A 174 -15.16 6.74 16.58
CA THR A 174 -14.55 6.33 17.84
C THR A 174 -15.01 5.00 18.36
N GLU A 175 -16.25 4.59 18.07
CA GLU A 175 -16.86 3.37 18.62
C GLU A 175 -17.98 2.87 17.69
N LEU A 176 -18.16 1.55 17.57
CA LEU A 176 -19.28 0.93 16.91
C LEU A 176 -20.46 0.77 17.89
N LEU A 177 -21.66 1.07 17.45
CA LEU A 177 -22.89 0.86 18.19
C LEU A 177 -23.50 -0.49 17.82
N ARG A 178 -23.86 -1.29 18.82
CA ARG A 178 -24.48 -2.61 18.63
C ARG A 178 -25.82 -2.70 19.35
N ASP A 179 -26.70 -3.50 18.81
CA ASP A 179 -27.96 -3.90 19.52
C ASP A 179 -27.70 -5.15 20.39
N GLU A 180 -28.74 -5.63 21.02
CA GLU A 180 -28.74 -6.79 21.93
C GLU A 180 -28.33 -8.09 21.20
N ASP A 181 -28.63 -8.19 19.89
CA ASP A 181 -28.28 -9.34 19.05
C ASP A 181 -26.86 -9.22 18.48
N GLY A 182 -26.09 -8.19 18.87
CA GLY A 182 -24.71 -7.95 18.41
C GLY A 182 -24.61 -7.34 17.03
N ARG A 183 -25.71 -6.99 16.37
CA ARG A 183 -25.72 -6.29 15.08
C ARG A 183 -25.15 -4.88 15.22
N VAL A 184 -24.31 -4.46 14.29
CA VAL A 184 -23.86 -3.06 14.20
C VAL A 184 -24.99 -2.20 13.64
N THR A 185 -25.40 -1.20 14.43
CA THR A 185 -26.52 -0.29 14.13
C THR A 185 -26.07 1.15 13.87
N GLY A 186 -24.76 1.43 13.98
CA GLY A 186 -24.20 2.75 13.77
C GLY A 186 -22.84 2.90 14.40
N LEU A 187 -22.41 4.16 14.58
CA LEU A 187 -21.17 4.50 15.26
C LEU A 187 -21.29 5.79 16.09
N LEU A 188 -20.38 5.93 17.04
CA LEU A 188 -20.07 7.19 17.69
C LEU A 188 -18.91 7.86 16.98
N ALA A 189 -18.96 9.18 16.90
CA ALA A 189 -17.91 10.02 16.35
C ALA A 189 -17.68 11.26 17.19
N ARG A 190 -16.57 11.92 16.96
CA ARG A 190 -16.21 13.20 17.58
C ARG A 190 -15.93 14.25 16.50
N GLN A 191 -16.55 15.41 16.62
CA GLN A 191 -16.32 16.57 15.75
C GLN A 191 -16.17 17.83 16.62
N GLY A 192 -15.06 18.51 16.52
CA GLY A 192 -14.80 19.74 17.31
C GLY A 192 -15.03 19.55 18.81
N GLY A 193 -14.64 18.41 19.41
CA GLY A 193 -14.86 18.07 20.81
C GLY A 193 -16.27 17.56 21.14
N ARG A 194 -17.24 17.63 20.22
CA ARG A 194 -18.62 17.19 20.42
C ARG A 194 -18.81 15.73 19.99
N ALA A 195 -19.56 14.97 20.79
CA ALA A 195 -19.95 13.61 20.43
C ALA A 195 -21.15 13.63 19.46
N LEU A 196 -21.02 12.83 18.40
CA LEU A 196 -22.08 12.57 17.41
C LEU A 196 -22.47 11.10 17.50
N ARG A 197 -23.78 10.82 17.37
CA ARG A 197 -24.29 9.45 17.19
C ARG A 197 -24.90 9.36 15.80
N LEU A 198 -24.38 8.44 14.98
CA LEU A 198 -24.84 8.19 13.62
C LEU A 198 -25.38 6.76 13.53
N SER A 199 -26.62 6.63 13.12
CA SER A 199 -27.27 5.34 12.92
C SER A 199 -27.22 4.94 11.45
N GLY A 200 -27.03 3.67 11.18
CA GLY A 200 -26.93 3.08 9.84
C GLY A 200 -25.99 1.89 9.82
N ARG A 201 -25.94 1.14 8.72
CA ARG A 201 -24.91 0.14 8.48
C ARG A 201 -23.56 0.83 8.34
N VAL A 202 -22.50 0.24 8.86
CA VAL A 202 -21.19 0.88 8.93
C VAL A 202 -20.21 0.26 7.93
N VAL A 203 -19.59 1.11 7.13
CA VAL A 203 -18.44 0.74 6.28
C VAL A 203 -17.18 1.37 6.85
N LEU A 204 -16.24 0.56 7.33
CA LEU A 204 -14.92 1.00 7.78
C LEU A 204 -13.95 1.10 6.59
N ALA A 205 -13.52 2.31 6.27
CA ALA A 205 -12.62 2.61 5.16
C ALA A 205 -11.57 3.68 5.53
N CYS A 206 -11.16 3.68 6.81
CA CYS A 206 -10.35 4.73 7.43
C CYS A 206 -8.84 4.40 7.48
N GLY A 207 -8.36 3.57 6.56
CA GLY A 207 -6.94 3.25 6.41
C GLY A 207 -6.39 2.29 7.45
N GLY A 208 -5.08 2.11 7.45
CA GLY A 208 -4.34 1.26 8.37
C GLY A 208 -3.88 1.96 9.65
N PHE A 209 -2.64 1.66 10.08
CA PHE A 209 -2.12 2.18 11.33
C PHE A 209 -0.70 2.78 11.25
N GLU A 210 -0.20 3.07 10.07
CA GLU A 210 1.15 3.61 9.82
C GLU A 210 1.41 4.95 10.52
N GLY A 211 0.37 5.72 10.84
CA GLY A 211 0.44 6.95 11.62
C GLY A 211 0.33 6.76 13.14
N ASN A 212 0.28 5.50 13.63
CA ASN A 212 0.15 5.18 15.05
C ASN A 212 1.44 4.53 15.58
N ALA A 213 2.26 5.31 16.26
CA ALA A 213 3.55 4.84 16.80
C ALA A 213 3.41 3.66 17.76
N GLU A 214 2.33 3.58 18.55
CA GLU A 214 2.08 2.47 19.48
C GLU A 214 1.81 1.17 18.71
N MET A 215 0.90 1.18 17.74
CA MET A 215 0.59 0.01 16.92
C MET A 215 1.79 -0.40 16.05
N MET A 216 2.51 0.55 15.47
CA MET A 216 3.74 0.28 14.71
C MET A 216 4.80 -0.38 15.60
N THR A 217 5.03 0.11 16.81
CA THR A 217 5.98 -0.52 17.74
C THR A 217 5.51 -1.90 18.20
N ARG A 218 4.21 -2.06 18.47
CA ARG A 218 3.62 -3.33 18.91
C ARG A 218 3.75 -4.43 17.85
N TYR A 219 3.48 -4.12 16.61
CA TYR A 219 3.37 -5.12 15.55
C TYR A 219 4.66 -5.26 14.70
N VAL A 220 5.28 -4.16 14.33
CA VAL A 220 6.52 -4.16 13.52
C VAL A 220 7.78 -4.26 14.40
N GLY A 221 7.64 -3.91 15.67
CA GLY A 221 8.73 -3.99 16.66
C GLY A 221 9.41 -2.63 16.93
N PRO A 222 10.40 -2.62 17.86
CA PRO A 222 11.00 -1.37 18.35
C PRO A 222 11.72 -0.56 17.27
N ARG A 223 12.14 -1.19 16.18
CA ARG A 223 12.75 -0.49 15.03
C ARG A 223 11.77 0.38 14.25
N ALA A 224 10.47 0.27 14.49
CA ALA A 224 9.46 1.12 13.85
C ALA A 224 9.70 2.62 14.06
N VAL A 225 10.51 3.02 15.04
CA VAL A 225 10.97 4.40 15.23
C VAL A 225 11.72 4.97 14.01
N TYR A 226 12.30 4.11 13.18
CA TYR A 226 12.98 4.51 11.92
C TYR A 226 12.06 4.52 10.70
N LEU A 227 10.76 4.28 10.88
CA LEU A 227 9.76 4.34 9.83
C LEU A 227 8.95 5.63 9.93
N ARG A 228 8.56 6.14 8.77
CA ARG A 228 7.56 7.21 8.69
C ARG A 228 6.54 6.87 7.59
N PRO A 229 5.30 7.37 7.69
CA PRO A 229 4.38 7.34 6.56
C PRO A 229 5.00 8.02 5.34
N ILE A 230 4.76 7.46 4.15
CA ILE A 230 5.34 7.97 2.90
C ILE A 230 4.79 9.33 2.49
N CYS A 231 3.60 9.67 2.97
CA CYS A 231 2.91 10.92 2.65
C CYS A 231 2.10 11.45 3.82
N LYS A 232 1.60 12.69 3.70
CA LYS A 232 0.76 13.35 4.70
C LYS A 232 -0.47 12.54 5.10
N GLY A 233 -1.12 11.88 4.13
CA GLY A 233 -2.33 11.10 4.35
C GLY A 233 -2.14 9.98 5.39
N GLY A 234 -0.97 9.34 5.41
CA GLY A 234 -0.64 8.26 6.32
C GLY A 234 -0.62 8.66 7.79
N TYR A 235 -0.35 9.92 8.12
CA TYR A 235 -0.40 10.40 9.51
C TYR A 235 -1.82 10.42 10.10
N PHE A 236 -2.85 10.41 9.25
CA PHE A 236 -4.24 10.27 9.68
C PHE A 236 -4.65 8.81 9.93
N ASN A 237 -3.92 7.83 9.41
CA ASN A 237 -4.19 6.40 9.57
C ASN A 237 -3.64 5.89 10.90
N ARG A 238 -4.50 5.79 11.92
CA ARG A 238 -4.12 5.47 13.31
C ARG A 238 -4.75 4.18 13.83
N GLY A 239 -5.32 3.36 12.94
CA GLY A 239 -5.85 2.05 13.26
C GLY A 239 -7.20 2.03 13.99
N GLU A 240 -7.93 3.16 14.05
CA GLU A 240 -9.21 3.19 14.77
C GLU A 240 -10.23 2.21 14.19
N GLY A 241 -10.33 2.12 12.85
CA GLY A 241 -11.25 1.20 12.19
C GLY A 241 -10.95 -0.25 12.52
N ILE A 242 -9.68 -0.64 12.47
CA ILE A 242 -9.22 -1.98 12.82
C ILE A 242 -9.58 -2.28 14.29
N ARG A 243 -9.21 -1.36 15.21
CA ARG A 243 -9.49 -1.55 16.64
C ARG A 243 -10.99 -1.65 16.95
N MET A 244 -11.81 -0.81 16.32
CA MET A 244 -13.27 -0.86 16.48
C MET A 244 -13.85 -2.19 16.00
N ALA A 245 -13.39 -2.69 14.86
CA ALA A 245 -13.87 -3.96 14.32
C ALA A 245 -13.41 -5.15 15.17
N LEU A 246 -12.13 -5.19 15.59
CA LEU A 246 -11.62 -6.24 16.49
C LEU A 246 -12.38 -6.23 17.84
N ALA A 247 -12.67 -5.06 18.40
CA ALA A 247 -13.47 -4.93 19.62
C ALA A 247 -14.92 -5.41 19.42
N ALA A 248 -15.44 -5.38 18.20
CA ALA A 248 -16.75 -5.93 17.84
C ALA A 248 -16.73 -7.44 17.55
N GLY A 249 -15.57 -8.10 17.67
CA GLY A 249 -15.41 -9.54 17.43
C GLY A 249 -14.93 -9.91 16.03
N ALA A 250 -14.46 -8.94 15.21
CA ALA A 250 -13.93 -9.23 13.90
C ALA A 250 -12.69 -10.13 13.98
N ALA A 251 -12.54 -11.06 13.04
CA ALA A 251 -11.32 -11.83 12.85
C ALA A 251 -10.21 -10.94 12.28
N PRO A 252 -8.97 -11.01 12.79
CA PRO A 252 -7.82 -10.39 12.16
C PRO A 252 -7.46 -11.09 10.84
N ALA A 253 -6.89 -10.35 9.91
CA ALA A 253 -6.36 -10.88 8.65
C ALA A 253 -5.14 -10.06 8.19
N GLY A 254 -4.35 -10.65 7.29
CA GLY A 254 -3.12 -10.04 6.82
C GLY A 254 -2.01 -10.04 7.87
N ASP A 255 -0.84 -9.61 7.46
CA ASP A 255 0.37 -9.61 8.29
C ASP A 255 0.52 -8.29 9.06
N PHE A 256 0.19 -8.30 10.35
CA PHE A 256 0.34 -7.13 11.20
C PHE A 256 1.81 -6.71 11.40
N GLY A 257 2.75 -7.64 11.27
CA GLY A 257 4.20 -7.38 11.40
C GLY A 257 4.83 -6.76 10.16
N SER A 258 4.08 -6.65 9.06
CA SER A 258 4.60 -6.18 7.78
C SER A 258 3.84 -4.97 7.23
N TYR A 259 4.50 -4.29 6.29
CA TYR A 259 4.00 -3.08 5.64
C TYR A 259 4.62 -3.00 4.24
N HIS A 260 4.00 -2.25 3.35
CA HIS A 260 4.59 -1.93 2.05
C HIS A 260 5.72 -0.91 2.22
N ALA A 261 6.93 -1.28 1.82
CA ALA A 261 8.15 -0.51 2.01
C ALA A 261 8.62 0.14 0.71
N GLU A 262 8.92 1.45 0.74
CA GLU A 262 9.59 2.16 -0.36
C GLU A 262 10.85 2.89 0.11
N PRO A 263 11.92 2.94 -0.73
CA PRO A 263 13.15 3.65 -0.40
C PRO A 263 12.96 5.15 -0.64
N VAL A 264 13.00 5.94 0.41
CA VAL A 264 12.78 7.39 0.34
C VAL A 264 13.98 8.19 0.85
N ASP A 265 14.15 9.40 0.34
CA ASP A 265 15.12 10.35 0.86
C ASP A 265 14.60 10.94 2.18
N PRO A 266 15.27 10.69 3.33
CA PRO A 266 14.82 11.20 4.63
C PRO A 266 14.87 12.73 4.75
N ARG A 267 15.62 13.42 3.91
CA ARG A 267 15.76 14.89 3.91
C ARG A 267 14.56 15.60 3.30
N SER A 268 13.76 14.87 2.51
CA SER A 268 12.64 15.44 1.77
C SER A 268 11.34 15.39 2.59
N GLY A 269 10.55 16.45 2.52
CA GLY A 269 9.23 16.55 3.14
C GLY A 269 8.06 16.42 2.14
N ILE A 270 8.34 16.22 0.85
CA ILE A 270 7.28 15.99 -0.13
C ILE A 270 6.69 14.60 0.01
N SER A 271 5.53 14.36 -0.60
CA SER A 271 4.94 13.03 -0.68
C SER A 271 5.74 12.15 -1.65
N GLU A 272 5.97 10.90 -1.26
CA GLU A 272 6.70 9.89 -2.06
C GLU A 272 8.07 10.37 -2.59
N PRO A 273 9.00 10.84 -1.74
CA PRO A 273 10.33 11.27 -2.21
C PRO A 273 11.22 10.05 -2.50
N SER A 274 10.73 9.15 -3.34
CA SER A 274 11.31 7.84 -3.58
C SER A 274 12.60 7.91 -4.41
N VAL A 275 13.54 6.99 -4.15
CA VAL A 275 14.84 6.87 -4.80
C VAL A 275 14.96 5.45 -5.37
N PHE A 276 14.43 5.22 -6.56
CA PHE A 276 14.42 3.91 -7.24
C PHE A 276 15.60 3.71 -8.21
N ILE A 277 16.55 4.64 -8.27
CA ILE A 277 17.73 4.57 -9.13
C ILE A 277 18.81 3.61 -8.60
N PHE A 278 18.68 3.10 -7.39
CA PHE A 278 19.68 2.29 -6.68
C PHE A 278 20.17 1.05 -7.44
N PRO A 279 19.43 0.40 -8.36
CA PRO A 279 19.95 -0.76 -9.09
C PRO A 279 21.17 -0.45 -9.97
N TYR A 280 21.35 0.81 -10.34
CA TYR A 280 22.45 1.25 -11.21
C TYR A 280 23.69 1.72 -10.45
N GLY A 281 23.68 1.61 -9.13
CA GLY A 281 24.79 1.90 -8.23
C GLY A 281 24.96 0.81 -7.18
N ILE A 282 25.44 1.21 -6.00
CA ILE A 282 25.51 0.33 -4.83
C ILE A 282 24.78 0.98 -3.63
N LEU A 283 24.31 0.15 -2.72
CA LEU A 283 23.78 0.58 -1.43
C LEU A 283 24.80 0.31 -0.33
N VAL A 284 25.18 1.36 0.40
CA VAL A 284 26.12 1.24 1.51
C VAL A 284 25.50 1.72 2.83
N ASN A 285 25.80 1.01 3.92
CA ASN A 285 25.34 1.34 5.27
C ASN A 285 26.27 2.34 5.97
N LYS A 286 26.02 2.64 7.25
CA LYS A 286 26.84 3.53 8.08
C LYS A 286 28.27 3.04 8.34
N ASP A 287 28.54 1.78 8.05
CA ASP A 287 29.89 1.21 8.14
C ASP A 287 30.62 1.21 6.80
N ALA A 288 30.00 1.85 5.78
CA ALA A 288 30.46 1.94 4.38
C ALA A 288 30.53 0.57 3.70
N GLU A 289 29.66 -0.37 4.08
CA GLU A 289 29.61 -1.74 3.56
C GLU A 289 28.33 -1.96 2.74
N ARG A 290 28.45 -2.69 1.63
CA ARG A 290 27.28 -3.23 0.91
C ARG A 290 26.62 -4.31 1.76
N PHE A 291 25.28 -4.42 1.68
CA PHE A 291 24.51 -5.34 2.53
C PHE A 291 23.41 -6.10 1.78
N THR A 292 23.28 -5.87 0.48
CA THR A 292 22.25 -6.50 -0.36
C THR A 292 22.67 -6.56 -1.82
N ASP A 293 22.05 -7.45 -2.59
CA ASP A 293 22.00 -7.34 -4.04
C ASP A 293 21.03 -6.22 -4.41
N GLU A 294 21.54 -5.15 -5.01
CA GLU A 294 20.76 -3.98 -5.41
C GLU A 294 19.87 -4.24 -6.63
N ALA A 295 20.15 -5.30 -7.41
CA ALA A 295 19.52 -5.54 -8.68
C ALA A 295 19.19 -7.03 -8.92
N PRO A 296 18.46 -7.71 -8.01
CA PRO A 296 18.16 -9.13 -8.15
C PRO A 296 17.11 -9.43 -9.23
N GLY A 297 16.48 -8.40 -9.80
CA GLY A 297 15.43 -8.46 -10.82
C GLY A 297 15.01 -7.07 -11.28
N THR A 298 13.84 -6.97 -11.90
CA THR A 298 13.25 -5.68 -12.27
C THR A 298 12.93 -4.86 -11.03
N VAL A 299 13.00 -3.53 -11.14
CA VAL A 299 12.82 -2.63 -9.98
C VAL A 299 11.46 -2.84 -9.33
N ASP A 300 10.39 -2.93 -10.12
CA ASP A 300 9.02 -3.07 -9.62
C ASP A 300 8.75 -4.40 -8.89
N ALA A 301 9.55 -5.42 -9.14
CA ALA A 301 9.42 -6.72 -8.48
C ALA A 301 10.28 -6.85 -7.21
N THR A 302 11.33 -6.01 -7.07
CA THR A 302 12.37 -6.26 -6.05
C THR A 302 12.60 -5.11 -5.07
N TYR A 303 12.10 -3.90 -5.37
CA TYR A 303 12.38 -2.70 -4.55
C TYR A 303 11.94 -2.87 -3.10
N GLU A 304 10.81 -3.51 -2.83
CA GLU A 304 10.32 -3.69 -1.46
C GLU A 304 11.27 -4.54 -0.63
N ARG A 305 11.75 -5.67 -1.18
CA ARG A 305 12.74 -6.53 -0.52
C ARG A 305 14.04 -5.77 -0.24
N VAL A 306 14.53 -5.01 -1.22
CA VAL A 306 15.74 -4.19 -1.05
C VAL A 306 15.52 -3.11 0.03
N THR A 307 14.35 -2.47 0.05
CA THR A 307 14.01 -1.46 1.05
C THR A 307 13.94 -2.05 2.46
N ARG A 308 13.43 -3.27 2.63
CA ARG A 308 13.45 -3.96 3.92
C ARG A 308 14.88 -4.22 4.40
N ARG A 309 15.82 -4.54 3.49
CA ARG A 309 17.25 -4.65 3.82
C ARG A 309 17.86 -3.30 4.27
N ILE A 310 17.38 -2.17 3.71
CA ILE A 310 17.74 -0.83 4.20
C ILE A 310 17.22 -0.63 5.63
N PHE A 311 15.97 -0.99 5.92
CA PHE A 311 15.38 -0.87 7.24
C PHE A 311 16.14 -1.66 8.32
N GLU A 312 16.76 -2.79 7.96
CA GLU A 312 17.57 -3.62 8.88
C GLU A 312 18.91 -2.98 9.23
N GLN A 313 19.39 -2.00 8.44
CA GLN A 313 20.68 -1.35 8.71
C GLN A 313 20.62 -0.43 9.95
N ARG A 314 21.79 -0.11 10.51
CA ARG A 314 21.89 0.77 11.67
C ARG A 314 21.14 2.07 11.42
N ASP A 315 20.24 2.45 12.33
CA ASP A 315 19.34 3.61 12.27
C ASP A 315 18.38 3.58 11.06
N GLY A 316 18.19 2.43 10.40
CA GLY A 316 17.35 2.30 9.21
C GLY A 316 17.83 3.11 8.00
N LEU A 317 19.11 3.46 7.93
CA LEU A 317 19.68 4.39 6.96
C LEU A 317 20.78 3.73 6.12
N ALA A 318 20.74 4.01 4.82
CA ALA A 318 21.78 3.68 3.86
C ALA A 318 21.98 4.83 2.86
N TRP A 319 22.97 4.70 1.98
CA TRP A 319 23.21 5.62 0.86
C TRP A 319 23.21 4.85 -0.45
N CYS A 320 22.46 5.36 -1.42
CA CYS A 320 22.56 4.96 -2.81
C CYS A 320 23.72 5.73 -3.45
N VAL A 321 24.82 5.05 -3.74
CA VAL A 321 26.02 5.62 -4.35
C VAL A 321 26.04 5.29 -5.84
N LEU A 322 26.18 6.31 -6.67
CA LEU A 322 26.16 6.28 -8.14
C LEU A 322 27.37 7.00 -8.70
N ASP A 323 27.79 6.65 -9.90
CA ASP A 323 28.72 7.46 -10.69
C ASP A 323 27.98 8.25 -11.79
N ALA A 324 28.68 9.06 -12.58
CA ALA A 324 28.10 9.91 -13.61
C ALA A 324 27.31 9.12 -14.69
N ARG A 325 27.60 7.83 -14.86
CA ARG A 325 26.97 6.94 -15.85
C ARG A 325 25.45 6.89 -15.73
N HIS A 326 24.89 6.98 -14.51
CA HIS A 326 23.45 6.94 -14.30
C HIS A 326 22.70 8.04 -15.05
N THR A 327 23.34 9.19 -15.32
CA THR A 327 22.70 10.31 -16.04
C THR A 327 22.47 10.03 -17.53
N ARG A 328 23.09 8.97 -18.08
CA ARG A 328 22.89 8.52 -19.45
C ARG A 328 21.71 7.56 -19.63
N ILE A 329 21.11 7.11 -18.52
CA ILE A 329 19.91 6.25 -18.57
C ILE A 329 18.73 7.09 -19.05
N PRO A 330 18.01 6.67 -20.09
CA PRO A 330 16.81 7.38 -20.52
C PRO A 330 15.82 7.52 -19.38
N ASN A 331 15.31 8.73 -19.18
CA ASN A 331 14.31 9.05 -18.16
C ASN A 331 14.73 8.75 -16.69
N TYR A 332 16.02 8.66 -16.38
CA TYR A 332 16.52 8.33 -15.03
C TYR A 332 15.90 9.19 -13.92
N ARG A 333 15.51 10.44 -14.23
CA ARG A 333 14.89 11.36 -13.29
C ARG A 333 13.52 10.88 -12.78
N LEU A 334 12.82 10.03 -13.52
CA LEU A 334 11.57 9.42 -13.04
C LEU A 334 11.81 8.53 -11.83
N ALA A 335 12.99 7.90 -11.74
CA ALA A 335 13.38 7.04 -10.62
C ALA A 335 13.95 7.82 -9.42
N ILE A 336 14.01 9.15 -9.48
CA ILE A 336 14.53 10.03 -8.40
C ILE A 336 13.48 11.11 -8.15
N ARG A 337 12.61 10.90 -7.19
CA ARG A 337 11.48 11.80 -6.92
C ARG A 337 11.73 12.81 -5.80
N THR A 338 12.84 12.67 -5.07
CA THR A 338 13.19 13.65 -4.03
C THR A 338 13.40 15.04 -4.60
N ASP A 339 12.97 16.07 -3.88
CA ASP A 339 13.26 17.49 -4.15
C ASP A 339 14.66 17.92 -3.66
N LYS A 340 15.42 16.99 -3.05
CA LYS A 340 16.76 17.27 -2.53
C LYS A 340 17.83 16.84 -3.53
N PRO A 341 18.83 17.69 -3.78
CA PRO A 341 19.95 17.31 -4.64
C PRO A 341 20.77 16.17 -4.00
N PRO A 342 21.47 15.35 -4.83
CA PRO A 342 22.44 14.40 -4.31
C PRO A 342 23.61 15.12 -3.62
N VAL A 343 24.30 14.40 -2.74
CA VAL A 343 25.67 14.77 -2.37
C VAL A 343 26.57 14.43 -3.55
N VAL A 344 27.41 15.36 -3.99
CA VAL A 344 28.25 15.20 -5.18
C VAL A 344 29.73 15.41 -4.83
N ALA A 345 30.60 14.54 -5.32
CA ALA A 345 32.04 14.66 -5.12
C ALA A 345 32.86 14.13 -6.32
N GLY A 346 34.07 14.65 -6.45
CA GLY A 346 34.99 14.24 -7.53
C GLY A 346 35.76 12.93 -7.27
N SER A 347 35.72 12.43 -6.01
CA SER A 347 36.34 11.14 -5.65
C SER A 347 35.47 10.41 -4.63
N ILE A 348 35.68 9.10 -4.48
CA ILE A 348 34.97 8.26 -3.49
C ILE A 348 35.31 8.69 -2.06
N GLU A 349 36.58 9.07 -1.81
CA GLU A 349 37.04 9.53 -0.50
C GLU A 349 36.38 10.86 -0.11
N ALA A 350 36.28 11.80 -1.05
CA ALA A 350 35.59 13.08 -0.84
C ALA A 350 34.10 12.86 -0.62
N LEU A 351 33.48 11.93 -1.37
CA LEU A 351 32.09 11.55 -1.16
C LEU A 351 31.88 10.98 0.25
N ALA A 352 32.72 10.03 0.66
CA ALA A 352 32.66 9.43 1.99
C ALA A 352 32.74 10.49 3.10
N ALA A 353 33.69 11.41 3.01
CA ALA A 353 33.85 12.50 3.97
C ALA A 353 32.58 13.38 4.04
N ALA A 354 31.97 13.72 2.89
CA ALA A 354 30.75 14.50 2.81
C ALA A 354 29.53 13.75 3.40
N LEU A 355 29.53 12.42 3.40
CA LEU A 355 28.50 11.57 3.98
C LEU A 355 28.73 11.24 5.47
N GLY A 356 29.88 11.64 6.03
CA GLY A 356 30.28 11.28 7.40
C GLY A 356 30.68 9.80 7.54
N LEU A 357 31.08 9.18 6.43
CA LEU A 357 31.62 7.82 6.38
C LEU A 357 33.16 7.86 6.44
N ARG A 358 33.77 6.73 6.82
CA ARG A 358 35.24 6.59 6.79
C ARG A 358 35.72 6.44 5.35
N PRO A 359 36.56 7.38 4.82
CA PRO A 359 36.97 7.40 3.42
C PRO A 359 37.65 6.12 2.97
N GLU A 360 38.53 5.57 3.79
CA GLU A 360 39.25 4.34 3.49
C GLU A 360 38.37 3.10 3.40
N ARG A 361 37.26 3.07 4.18
CA ARG A 361 36.31 1.96 4.11
C ARG A 361 35.45 2.03 2.87
N LEU A 362 34.89 3.20 2.56
CA LEU A 362 34.08 3.34 1.34
C LEU A 362 34.93 3.05 0.09
N ARG A 363 36.20 3.55 0.07
CA ARG A 363 37.14 3.25 -1.02
C ARG A 363 37.34 1.74 -1.16
N ALA A 364 37.65 1.03 -0.08
CA ALA A 364 37.86 -0.41 -0.10
C ALA A 364 36.60 -1.18 -0.55
N THR A 365 35.41 -0.72 -0.17
CA THR A 365 34.13 -1.33 -0.62
C THR A 365 33.93 -1.14 -2.13
N VAL A 366 34.16 0.06 -2.64
CA VAL A 366 34.07 0.36 -4.09
C VAL A 366 35.13 -0.42 -4.87
N ASP A 367 36.38 -0.52 -4.38
CA ASP A 367 37.44 -1.27 -5.06
C ASP A 367 37.11 -2.77 -5.16
N ARG A 368 36.61 -3.38 -4.08
CA ARG A 368 36.15 -4.79 -4.09
C ARG A 368 35.00 -5.00 -5.09
N TYR A 369 34.02 -4.09 -5.09
CA TYR A 369 32.91 -4.15 -6.01
C TYR A 369 33.38 -4.01 -7.46
N ASN A 370 34.23 -3.00 -7.77
CA ASN A 370 34.77 -2.75 -9.11
C ASN A 370 35.57 -3.94 -9.62
N ALA A 371 36.40 -4.56 -8.78
CA ALA A 371 37.17 -5.74 -9.13
C ALA A 371 36.31 -6.98 -9.47
N ALA A 372 35.11 -7.04 -8.94
CA ALA A 372 34.12 -8.12 -9.20
C ALA A 372 33.31 -7.87 -10.49
N CYS A 373 33.26 -6.64 -11.02
CA CYS A 373 32.60 -6.33 -12.27
C CYS A 373 33.29 -6.98 -13.47
N VAL A 374 32.52 -7.42 -14.47
CA VAL A 374 33.03 -8.08 -15.67
C VAL A 374 33.28 -7.04 -16.76
N PRO A 375 34.55 -6.77 -17.17
CA PRO A 375 34.82 -5.77 -18.17
C PRO A 375 34.36 -6.19 -19.57
N GLY A 376 34.12 -5.20 -20.45
CA GLY A 376 33.85 -5.39 -21.87
C GLY A 376 32.46 -5.94 -22.22
N ARG A 377 31.56 -5.94 -21.27
CA ARG A 377 30.16 -6.30 -21.53
C ARG A 377 29.29 -5.08 -21.83
N GLU A 378 28.30 -5.26 -22.71
CA GLU A 378 27.34 -4.23 -23.06
C GLU A 378 26.36 -3.98 -21.89
N TRP A 379 26.24 -2.71 -21.49
CA TRP A 379 25.31 -2.26 -20.47
C TRP A 379 23.95 -1.88 -21.09
N ARG A 380 22.87 -2.54 -20.66
CA ARG A 380 21.51 -2.32 -21.15
C ARG A 380 20.60 -1.91 -19.99
N PRO A 381 20.54 -0.62 -19.63
CA PRO A 381 19.90 -0.17 -18.39
C PRO A 381 18.38 -0.34 -18.36
N LEU A 382 17.69 -0.48 -19.49
CA LEU A 382 16.23 -0.57 -19.53
C LEU A 382 15.70 -2.01 -19.61
N GLU A 383 16.57 -3.01 -19.54
CA GLU A 383 16.21 -4.42 -19.49
C GLU A 383 17.15 -5.19 -18.53
N LEU A 384 16.72 -6.35 -18.07
CA LEU A 384 17.60 -7.22 -17.28
C LEU A 384 18.76 -7.67 -18.18
N ASP A 385 19.96 -7.17 -17.90
CA ASP A 385 21.14 -7.39 -18.77
C ASP A 385 21.99 -8.59 -18.35
N GLY A 386 21.75 -9.16 -17.17
CA GLY A 386 22.53 -10.28 -16.63
C GLY A 386 23.99 -9.93 -16.33
N LEU A 387 24.35 -8.63 -16.29
CA LEU A 387 25.68 -8.19 -15.88
C LEU A 387 25.82 -8.38 -14.38
N ALA A 388 26.18 -9.58 -13.97
CA ALA A 388 26.42 -9.94 -12.57
C ALA A 388 27.87 -9.75 -12.18
N THR A 389 28.11 -9.48 -10.90
CA THR A 389 29.45 -9.57 -10.30
C THR A 389 29.92 -11.03 -10.29
N ARG A 390 31.21 -11.24 -10.27
CA ARG A 390 31.84 -12.57 -10.20
C ARG A 390 32.73 -12.69 -8.96
N GLY A 391 33.15 -13.93 -8.70
CA GLY A 391 33.99 -14.26 -7.53
C GLY A 391 33.17 -14.30 -6.25
N ASP A 392 33.87 -14.10 -5.14
CA ASP A 392 33.32 -14.27 -3.79
C ASP A 392 32.79 -12.94 -3.24
N LEU A 393 32.31 -12.02 -4.10
CA LEU A 393 31.71 -10.77 -3.60
C LEU A 393 30.41 -11.07 -2.89
N ASP A 394 30.37 -10.75 -1.60
CA ASP A 394 29.20 -10.87 -0.75
C ASP A 394 28.80 -9.47 -0.19
N PRO A 395 27.57 -9.04 -0.41
CA PRO A 395 26.53 -9.64 -1.28
C PRO A 395 26.89 -9.51 -2.78
N PRO A 396 26.45 -10.45 -3.64
CA PRO A 396 26.62 -10.32 -5.09
C PRO A 396 25.75 -9.19 -5.65
N LYS A 397 25.92 -8.88 -6.93
CA LYS A 397 24.99 -8.05 -7.70
C LYS A 397 24.61 -8.77 -8.98
N SER A 398 23.30 -8.99 -9.23
CA SER A 398 22.81 -9.88 -10.27
C SER A 398 22.65 -9.24 -11.64
N ASN A 399 22.41 -7.92 -11.70
CA ASN A 399 22.27 -7.17 -12.95
C ASN A 399 22.95 -5.80 -12.83
N TRP A 400 23.26 -5.19 -13.96
CA TRP A 400 23.83 -3.83 -14.08
C TRP A 400 25.09 -3.62 -13.22
N ALA A 401 25.89 -4.67 -13.04
CA ALA A 401 27.14 -4.60 -12.28
C ALA A 401 28.22 -3.90 -13.11
N MET A 402 28.15 -2.57 -13.16
CA MET A 402 29.14 -1.70 -13.78
C MET A 402 30.06 -1.11 -12.70
N PRO A 403 31.37 -0.98 -12.95
CA PRO A 403 32.27 -0.36 -11.99
C PRO A 403 31.85 1.09 -11.70
N LEU A 404 32.05 1.55 -10.47
CA LEU A 404 31.88 2.94 -10.07
C LEU A 404 33.20 3.66 -10.25
N ASP A 405 33.49 4.16 -11.47
CA ASP A 405 34.78 4.72 -11.89
C ASP A 405 34.67 6.02 -12.71
N GLU A 406 33.44 6.50 -12.99
CA GLU A 406 33.22 7.73 -13.75
C GLU A 406 32.78 8.89 -12.82
N PRO A 407 33.67 9.80 -12.41
CA PRO A 407 33.24 10.97 -11.64
C PRO A 407 32.41 11.95 -12.48
N PRO A 408 31.58 12.83 -11.86
CA PRO A 408 31.40 12.94 -10.42
C PRO A 408 30.56 11.80 -9.84
N PHE A 409 30.86 11.47 -8.57
CA PHE A 409 30.06 10.50 -7.79
C PHE A 409 28.92 11.20 -7.09
N HIS A 410 27.77 10.51 -7.04
CA HIS A 410 26.54 11.03 -6.44
C HIS A 410 26.07 10.11 -5.30
N ALA A 411 25.53 10.68 -4.25
CA ALA A 411 24.89 9.88 -3.20
C ALA A 411 23.55 10.47 -2.76
N TYR A 412 22.56 9.58 -2.61
CA TYR A 412 21.28 9.90 -1.97
C TYR A 412 21.16 9.09 -0.67
N PRO A 413 20.87 9.72 0.48
CA PRO A 413 20.49 8.96 1.65
C PRO A 413 19.14 8.31 1.40
N VAL A 414 18.98 7.07 1.85
CA VAL A 414 17.75 6.30 1.71
C VAL A 414 17.37 5.63 3.01
N MET A 415 16.08 5.68 3.33
CA MET A 415 15.47 4.96 4.44
C MET A 415 14.19 4.27 3.97
N SER A 416 13.67 3.33 4.73
CA SER A 416 12.35 2.76 4.47
C SER A 416 11.25 3.73 4.89
N ALA A 417 10.30 4.02 3.99
CA ALA A 417 9.02 4.58 4.37
C ALA A 417 7.96 3.47 4.45
N ASN A 418 6.93 3.70 5.28
CA ASN A 418 5.74 2.88 5.32
C ASN A 418 4.69 3.48 4.39
N VAL A 419 4.38 2.77 3.30
CA VAL A 419 3.36 3.19 2.33
C VAL A 419 1.97 2.84 2.85
N PHE A 420 1.79 1.62 3.39
CA PHE A 420 0.59 1.17 4.08
C PHE A 420 0.88 -0.12 4.87
N THR A 421 0.07 -0.41 5.89
CA THR A 421 0.18 -1.60 6.74
C THR A 421 -0.62 -2.77 6.15
N PHE A 422 -0.16 -4.02 6.39
CA PHE A 422 -0.80 -5.22 5.82
C PHE A 422 -1.87 -5.81 6.72
N GLY A 423 -1.73 -5.63 8.03
CA GLY A 423 -2.68 -6.14 9.01
C GLY A 423 -4.01 -5.37 8.99
N GLY A 424 -5.10 -6.08 9.12
CA GLY A 424 -6.44 -5.55 9.12
C GLY A 424 -7.46 -6.57 9.59
N VAL A 425 -8.69 -6.48 9.10
CA VAL A 425 -9.77 -7.40 9.44
C VAL A 425 -10.13 -8.29 8.25
N LYS A 426 -10.68 -9.45 8.56
CA LYS A 426 -11.17 -10.42 7.58
C LYS A 426 -12.51 -10.00 7.03
N VAL A 427 -12.68 -10.12 5.71
CA VAL A 427 -13.94 -9.86 5.01
C VAL A 427 -14.24 -10.97 4.00
N ASP A 428 -15.50 -11.07 3.58
CA ASP A 428 -15.91 -11.90 2.44
C ASP A 428 -15.94 -11.10 1.12
N GLY A 429 -16.33 -11.76 0.04
CA GLY A 429 -16.42 -11.15 -1.30
C GLY A 429 -17.40 -9.98 -1.41
N ASP A 430 -18.35 -9.82 -0.50
CA ASP A 430 -19.23 -8.66 -0.40
C ASP A 430 -18.71 -7.57 0.56
N ALA A 431 -17.46 -7.72 1.01
CA ALA A 431 -16.79 -6.85 1.98
C ALA A 431 -17.47 -6.80 3.36
N ARG A 432 -18.27 -7.82 3.71
CA ARG A 432 -18.84 -7.98 5.05
C ARG A 432 -17.72 -8.43 6.00
N VAL A 433 -17.59 -7.77 7.15
CA VAL A 433 -16.58 -8.13 8.16
C VAL A 433 -16.99 -9.45 8.80
N LEU A 434 -16.02 -10.34 8.98
CA LEU A 434 -16.20 -11.67 9.52
C LEU A 434 -15.70 -11.76 10.96
N ASP A 435 -16.40 -12.53 11.77
CA ASP A 435 -15.99 -12.89 13.13
C ASP A 435 -14.95 -14.04 13.14
N ALA A 436 -14.55 -14.49 14.34
CA ALA A 436 -13.58 -15.56 14.54
C ALA A 436 -14.04 -16.92 14.00
N ASP A 437 -15.35 -17.13 13.83
CA ASP A 437 -15.93 -18.34 13.25
C ASP A 437 -16.11 -18.23 11.73
N GLY A 438 -15.70 -17.09 11.15
CA GLY A 438 -15.82 -16.78 9.74
C GLY A 438 -17.25 -16.43 9.31
N LEU A 439 -18.10 -16.03 10.23
CA LEU A 439 -19.46 -15.57 9.94
C LEU A 439 -19.53 -14.04 9.83
N PRO A 440 -20.36 -13.49 8.95
CA PRO A 440 -20.51 -12.04 8.83
C PRO A 440 -21.06 -11.40 10.11
N ILE A 441 -20.40 -10.34 10.61
CA ILE A 441 -20.95 -9.47 11.66
C ILE A 441 -22.04 -8.61 11.04
N PRO A 442 -23.32 -8.77 11.42
CA PRO A 442 -24.41 -8.08 10.75
C PRO A 442 -24.30 -6.56 10.87
N GLY A 443 -24.42 -5.86 9.73
CA GLY A 443 -24.36 -4.40 9.66
C GLY A 443 -22.96 -3.80 9.60
N LEU A 444 -21.88 -4.62 9.57
CA LEU A 444 -20.50 -4.16 9.53
C LEU A 444 -19.79 -4.60 8.22
N TYR A 445 -19.17 -3.63 7.57
CA TYR A 445 -18.40 -3.79 6.33
C TYR A 445 -17.02 -3.13 6.49
N ALA A 446 -16.06 -3.58 5.71
CA ALA A 446 -14.74 -2.93 5.63
C ALA A 446 -14.17 -2.97 4.22
N ALA A 447 -13.42 -1.93 3.85
CA ALA A 447 -12.76 -1.85 2.55
C ALA A 447 -11.45 -1.05 2.62
N GLY A 448 -10.59 -1.24 1.64
CA GLY A 448 -9.29 -0.59 1.58
C GLY A 448 -8.29 -1.21 2.55
N GLU A 449 -7.46 -0.38 3.14
CA GLU A 449 -6.36 -0.83 4.00
C GLU A 449 -6.84 -1.43 5.34
N VAL A 450 -8.05 -1.10 5.80
CA VAL A 450 -8.67 -1.76 6.97
C VAL A 450 -8.80 -3.27 6.76
N VAL A 451 -8.86 -3.74 5.50
CA VAL A 451 -8.94 -5.16 5.14
C VAL A 451 -7.54 -5.73 4.99
N GLY A 452 -7.21 -6.72 5.80
CA GLY A 452 -5.96 -7.48 5.70
C GLY A 452 -6.00 -8.46 4.52
N LEU A 453 -5.01 -8.36 3.63
CA LEU A 453 -4.89 -9.24 2.46
C LEU A 453 -3.44 -9.67 2.19
N TYR A 454 -2.47 -8.84 2.55
CA TYR A 454 -1.06 -9.06 2.18
C TYR A 454 -0.29 -9.71 3.31
N TRP A 455 0.73 -10.52 2.95
CA TRP A 455 1.61 -11.23 3.86
C TRP A 455 3.06 -11.09 3.41
N GLY A 456 3.94 -10.75 4.35
CA GLY A 456 5.38 -10.61 4.11
C GLY A 456 5.75 -9.60 3.03
N THR A 457 5.16 -9.67 1.85
CA THR A 457 5.43 -8.78 0.71
C THR A 457 4.16 -8.30 0.03
N TYR A 458 4.27 -7.18 -0.68
CA TYR A 458 3.17 -6.55 -1.39
C TYR A 458 3.04 -7.05 -2.83
N THR A 459 1.85 -7.52 -3.19
CA THR A 459 1.51 -7.75 -4.60
C THR A 459 1.30 -6.41 -5.30
N GLY A 460 2.36 -5.88 -5.89
CA GLY A 460 2.44 -4.51 -6.41
C GLY A 460 1.26 -4.08 -7.27
N ALA A 461 0.84 -2.81 -7.13
CA ALA A 461 -0.24 -2.17 -7.88
C ALA A 461 -1.65 -2.75 -7.63
N THR A 462 -1.91 -3.32 -6.45
CA THR A 462 -3.21 -3.90 -6.09
C THR A 462 -3.94 -3.13 -4.98
N SER A 463 -3.25 -2.36 -4.13
CA SER A 463 -3.84 -1.75 -2.93
C SER A 463 -4.97 -0.75 -3.22
N VAL A 464 -4.77 0.17 -4.17
CA VAL A 464 -5.80 1.13 -4.57
C VAL A 464 -6.95 0.42 -5.25
N LEU A 465 -6.67 -0.53 -6.16
CA LEU A 465 -7.68 -1.32 -6.85
C LEU A 465 -8.52 -2.14 -5.87
N LYS A 466 -7.89 -2.76 -4.85
CA LYS A 466 -8.58 -3.44 -3.74
C LYS A 466 -9.56 -2.50 -3.03
N GLY A 467 -9.10 -1.28 -2.73
CA GLY A 467 -9.95 -0.27 -2.08
C GLY A 467 -11.16 0.11 -2.92
N LEU A 468 -10.97 0.33 -4.22
CA LEU A 468 -12.03 0.68 -5.17
C LEU A 468 -13.06 -0.45 -5.32
N VAL A 469 -12.58 -1.68 -5.55
CA VAL A 469 -13.42 -2.87 -5.75
C VAL A 469 -14.25 -3.18 -4.51
N PHE A 470 -13.62 -3.40 -3.37
CA PHE A 470 -14.33 -3.79 -2.15
C PHE A 470 -15.11 -2.63 -1.53
N GLY A 471 -14.69 -1.38 -1.73
CA GLY A 471 -15.49 -0.21 -1.39
C GLY A 471 -16.82 -0.21 -2.14
N ARG A 472 -16.79 -0.38 -3.46
CA ARG A 472 -17.98 -0.46 -4.29
C ARG A 472 -18.91 -1.61 -3.86
N ARG A 473 -18.36 -2.80 -3.61
CA ARG A 473 -19.14 -3.96 -3.14
C ARG A 473 -19.76 -3.73 -1.77
N ALA A 474 -18.99 -3.22 -0.81
CA ALA A 474 -19.51 -2.86 0.52
C ALA A 474 -20.70 -1.90 0.44
N GLY A 475 -20.61 -0.85 -0.38
CA GLY A 475 -21.68 0.11 -0.57
C GLY A 475 -22.95 -0.51 -1.15
N LEU A 476 -22.80 -1.33 -2.19
CA LEU A 476 -23.92 -2.02 -2.85
C LEU A 476 -24.62 -2.99 -1.90
N ASP A 477 -23.87 -3.84 -1.18
CA ASP A 477 -24.46 -4.83 -0.26
C ASP A 477 -25.11 -4.15 0.95
N ALA A 478 -24.47 -3.15 1.54
CA ALA A 478 -25.03 -2.38 2.64
C ALA A 478 -26.37 -1.70 2.27
N ALA A 479 -26.46 -1.12 1.07
CA ALA A 479 -27.70 -0.50 0.59
C ALA A 479 -28.81 -1.53 0.33
N ARG A 480 -28.49 -2.67 -0.30
CA ARG A 480 -29.42 -3.78 -0.54
C ARG A 480 -30.00 -4.34 0.76
N ALA A 481 -29.12 -4.59 1.74
CA ALA A 481 -29.50 -5.10 3.04
C ALA A 481 -30.41 -4.12 3.83
N THR A 482 -30.22 -2.80 3.65
CA THR A 482 -31.11 -1.79 4.24
C THR A 482 -32.50 -1.81 3.61
N ARG A 483 -32.58 -1.93 2.28
CA ARG A 483 -33.87 -2.04 1.58
C ARG A 483 -34.66 -3.30 1.99
N ALA A 484 -33.96 -4.44 2.05
CA ALA A 484 -34.57 -5.69 2.48
C ALA A 484 -35.17 -5.59 3.89
N ALA A 485 -34.44 -4.96 4.83
CA ALA A 485 -34.95 -4.75 6.20
C ALA A 485 -36.18 -3.82 6.25
N ARG A 486 -36.25 -2.80 5.38
CA ARG A 486 -37.44 -1.91 5.30
C ARG A 486 -38.68 -2.56 4.69
N SER A 487 -38.47 -3.55 3.79
CA SER A 487 -39.55 -4.28 3.15
C SER A 487 -40.11 -5.40 4.02
N ALA A 488 -39.39 -5.81 5.08
CA ALA A 488 -39.78 -6.87 5.99
C ALA A 488 -40.44 -6.37 7.30
N GLY A 489 -40.40 -5.06 7.56
CA GLY A 489 -41.01 -4.40 8.72
C GLY A 489 -42.12 -3.44 8.28
#